data_4846457683d9023ef26e373d334a6fbe
#
_entry.id   4846457683d9023ef26e373d334a6fbe
#
_cell.length_a   1.000
_cell.length_b   1.000
_cell.length_c   1.000
_cell.angle_alpha   90.00
_cell.angle_beta   90.00
_cell.angle_gamma   90.00
#
_symmetry.space_group_name_H-M   'P 1'
#
loop_
_entity.id
_entity.type
_entity.pdbx_description
1 polymer ?
#
loop_
_entity_poly.entity_id
_entity_poly.type
_entity_poly.pdbx_seq_one_letter_code
_entity_poly.pdbx_strand_id
1 'polypeptide(L)'
;MIASNYILREIQLKDNEQIARIIREVLIEMGVPKTGSTYEDKTLNNLYEFYQRERATYYVIEHQNRVIGGGGIAHLDNFDGNICELQKMYFLPEARGKGLGTKMIEKCLTKAKEFSFDQCYLETMPYMAAAKALYQKNGFTQIDSPMGNTCHYSCDVWMIKKL
;
A
#
# COMPACT_ATOMS: atom_id res chain seq x y z
N MET A 1 -28.17 1.30 -15.41
CA MET A 1 -26.85 1.52 -14.81
C MET A 1 -26.24 0.16 -14.46
N ILE A 2 -25.18 -0.22 -15.13
CA ILE A 2 -24.39 -1.38 -14.69
C ILE A 2 -23.60 -0.89 -13.50
N ALA A 3 -23.94 -1.32 -12.30
CA ALA A 3 -23.12 -1.07 -11.13
C ALA A 3 -21.73 -1.64 -11.43
N SER A 4 -20.74 -0.78 -11.48
CA SER A 4 -19.36 -1.21 -11.67
C SER A 4 -18.98 -2.04 -10.43
N ASN A 5 -18.89 -3.35 -10.62
CA ASN A 5 -18.71 -4.30 -9.53
C ASN A 5 -17.21 -4.38 -9.17
N TYR A 6 -16.74 -3.39 -8.40
CA TYR A 6 -15.42 -3.40 -7.79
C TYR A 6 -15.52 -4.12 -6.46
N ILE A 7 -14.74 -5.20 -6.32
CA ILE A 7 -14.71 -6.01 -5.10
C ILE A 7 -13.37 -5.76 -4.40
N LEU A 8 -13.44 -5.23 -3.19
CA LEU A 8 -12.27 -5.08 -2.33
C LEU A 8 -12.26 -6.28 -1.36
N ARG A 9 -11.25 -7.15 -1.49
CA ARG A 9 -11.14 -8.39 -0.73
C ARG A 9 -9.70 -8.69 -0.31
N GLU A 10 -9.53 -9.57 0.65
CA GLU A 10 -8.20 -10.05 1.02
C GLU A 10 -7.52 -10.76 -0.16
N ILE A 11 -6.19 -10.64 -0.20
CA ILE A 11 -5.35 -11.32 -1.19
C ILE A 11 -5.49 -12.84 -1.06
N GLN A 12 -5.46 -13.53 -2.18
CA GLN A 12 -5.44 -14.99 -2.28
C GLN A 12 -4.16 -15.43 -3.00
N LEU A 13 -3.76 -16.68 -2.81
CA LEU A 13 -2.54 -17.22 -3.43
C LEU A 13 -2.51 -17.01 -4.96
N LYS A 14 -3.66 -17.17 -5.62
CA LYS A 14 -3.81 -16.96 -7.07
C LYS A 14 -3.51 -15.53 -7.54
N ASP A 15 -3.50 -14.56 -6.62
CA ASP A 15 -3.32 -13.15 -6.98
C ASP A 15 -1.84 -12.75 -7.07
N ASN A 16 -0.92 -13.56 -6.55
CA ASN A 16 0.50 -13.21 -6.43
C ASN A 16 1.10 -12.71 -7.75
N GLU A 17 0.89 -13.43 -8.84
CA GLU A 17 1.46 -13.07 -10.14
C GLU A 17 0.87 -11.77 -10.67
N GLN A 18 -0.44 -11.61 -10.60
CA GLN A 18 -1.12 -10.42 -11.09
C GLN A 18 -0.71 -9.18 -10.30
N ILE A 19 -0.72 -9.24 -8.97
CA ILE A 19 -0.41 -8.07 -8.14
C ILE A 19 1.06 -7.67 -8.25
N ALA A 20 1.99 -8.62 -8.34
CA ALA A 20 3.40 -8.31 -8.55
C ALA A 20 3.62 -7.58 -9.88
N ARG A 21 2.97 -8.02 -10.94
CA ARG A 21 3.02 -7.36 -12.25
C ARG A 21 2.46 -5.94 -12.19
N ILE A 22 1.30 -5.76 -11.58
CA ILE A 22 0.65 -4.46 -11.43
C ILE A 22 1.55 -3.47 -10.69
N ILE A 23 2.12 -3.89 -9.58
CA ILE A 23 3.00 -3.02 -8.79
C ILE A 23 4.21 -2.58 -9.62
N ARG A 24 4.86 -3.49 -10.33
CA ARG A 24 6.00 -3.15 -11.19
C ARG A 24 5.62 -2.24 -12.35
N GLU A 25 4.49 -2.49 -13.00
CA GLU A 25 3.98 -1.64 -14.09
C GLU A 25 3.73 -0.21 -13.60
N VAL A 26 3.08 -0.06 -12.44
CA VAL A 26 2.79 1.26 -11.87
C VAL A 26 4.08 1.98 -11.46
N LEU A 27 5.03 1.28 -10.86
CA LEU A 27 6.32 1.86 -10.48
C LEU A 27 7.10 2.37 -11.70
N ILE A 28 7.10 1.61 -12.78
CA ILE A 28 7.73 2.02 -14.05
C ILE A 28 7.00 3.24 -14.64
N GLU A 29 5.68 3.21 -14.69
CA GLU A 29 4.85 4.31 -15.17
C GLU A 29 5.14 5.62 -14.40
N MET A 30 5.29 5.53 -13.08
CA MET A 30 5.55 6.67 -12.22
C MET A 30 7.03 7.13 -12.23
N GLY A 31 7.91 6.44 -12.95
CA GLY A 31 9.32 6.77 -13.00
C GLY A 31 10.10 6.45 -11.73
N VAL A 32 9.59 5.54 -10.92
CA VAL A 32 10.24 5.15 -9.65
C VAL A 32 11.54 4.39 -9.95
N PRO A 33 12.65 4.72 -9.27
CA PRO A 33 13.90 3.95 -9.40
C PRO A 33 13.69 2.48 -9.07
N LYS A 34 14.32 1.59 -9.86
CA LYS A 34 14.26 0.15 -9.59
C LYS A 34 15.07 -0.25 -8.36
N THR A 35 16.01 0.59 -7.95
CA THR A 35 16.88 0.39 -6.78
C THR A 35 16.41 1.27 -5.62
N GLY A 36 16.38 0.73 -4.40
CA GLY A 36 15.98 1.47 -3.20
C GLY A 36 14.49 1.78 -3.12
N SER A 37 13.66 1.00 -3.81
CA SER A 37 12.20 1.12 -3.83
C SER A 37 11.53 -0.24 -3.74
N THR A 38 10.21 -0.25 -3.72
CA THR A 38 9.41 -1.47 -3.73
C THR A 38 9.69 -2.38 -4.92
N TYR A 39 10.19 -1.84 -6.05
CA TYR A 39 10.44 -2.62 -7.27
C TYR A 39 11.38 -3.82 -7.03
N GLU A 40 12.41 -3.63 -6.22
CA GLU A 40 13.40 -4.69 -5.92
C GLU A 40 13.06 -5.52 -4.67
N ASP A 41 11.93 -5.26 -4.03
CA ASP A 41 11.49 -5.98 -2.84
C ASP A 41 11.31 -7.48 -3.17
N LYS A 42 12.06 -8.32 -2.46
CA LYS A 42 12.06 -9.77 -2.68
C LYS A 42 10.71 -10.42 -2.40
N THR A 43 9.89 -9.80 -1.55
CA THR A 43 8.57 -10.31 -1.20
C THR A 43 7.51 -10.05 -2.26
N LEU A 44 7.83 -9.23 -3.28
CA LEU A 44 6.85 -8.78 -4.26
C LEU A 44 6.17 -9.92 -5.03
N ASN A 45 6.89 -11.01 -5.29
CA ASN A 45 6.33 -12.17 -6.00
C ASN A 45 5.54 -13.12 -5.10
N ASN A 46 5.62 -12.96 -3.77
CA ASN A 46 5.03 -13.85 -2.77
C ASN A 46 4.24 -13.04 -1.73
N LEU A 47 3.43 -12.09 -2.18
CA LEU A 47 2.70 -11.20 -1.26
C LEU A 47 1.70 -11.95 -0.39
N TYR A 48 1.00 -12.93 -0.96
CA TYR A 48 0.07 -13.74 -0.18
C TYR A 48 0.78 -14.35 1.04
N GLU A 49 1.89 -15.03 0.82
CA GLU A 49 2.68 -15.69 1.88
C GLU A 49 3.26 -14.67 2.85
N PHE A 50 3.78 -13.56 2.33
CA PHE A 50 4.35 -12.49 3.15
C PHE A 50 3.35 -11.91 4.15
N TYR A 51 2.10 -11.73 3.75
CA TYR A 51 1.06 -11.16 4.61
C TYR A 51 0.30 -12.19 5.45
N GLN A 52 0.70 -13.47 5.47
CA GLN A 52 0.15 -14.48 6.38
C GLN A 52 0.72 -14.39 7.80
N ARG A 53 1.62 -13.48 8.06
CA ARG A 53 2.18 -13.25 9.39
C ARG A 53 1.23 -12.47 10.28
N GLU A 54 1.50 -12.51 11.60
CA GLU A 54 0.69 -11.85 12.61
C GLU A 54 0.58 -10.34 12.37
N ARG A 55 -0.59 -9.77 12.57
CA ARG A 55 -0.90 -8.34 12.47
C ARG A 55 -0.52 -7.75 11.10
N ALA A 56 -0.67 -8.54 10.06
CA ALA A 56 -0.43 -8.13 8.68
C ALA A 56 -1.60 -8.55 7.80
N THR A 57 -1.89 -7.78 6.78
CA THR A 57 -2.91 -8.10 5.78
C THR A 57 -2.64 -7.34 4.48
N TYR A 58 -3.10 -7.90 3.38
CA TYR A 58 -3.07 -7.25 2.08
C TYR A 58 -4.42 -7.42 1.39
N TYR A 59 -4.92 -6.35 0.81
CA TYR A 59 -6.17 -6.34 0.06
C TYR A 59 -5.90 -6.11 -1.42
N VAL A 60 -6.74 -6.70 -2.25
CA VAL A 60 -6.77 -6.45 -3.69
C VAL A 60 -8.13 -5.90 -4.10
N ILE A 61 -8.14 -5.14 -5.19
CA ILE A 61 -9.38 -4.73 -5.85
C ILE A 61 -9.53 -5.57 -7.10
N GLU A 62 -10.63 -6.29 -7.18
CA GLU A 62 -11.01 -7.09 -8.33
C GLU A 62 -12.13 -6.40 -9.11
N HIS A 63 -12.00 -6.38 -10.42
CA HIS A 63 -13.02 -5.90 -11.35
C HIS A 63 -13.05 -6.84 -12.56
N GLN A 64 -14.23 -7.34 -12.90
CA GLN A 64 -14.41 -8.28 -14.02
C GLN A 64 -13.44 -9.48 -13.97
N ASN A 65 -13.30 -10.08 -12.78
CA ASN A 65 -12.40 -11.21 -12.51
C ASN A 65 -10.89 -10.92 -12.71
N ARG A 66 -10.50 -9.65 -12.74
CA ARG A 66 -9.10 -9.22 -12.81
C ARG A 66 -8.74 -8.38 -11.59
N VAL A 67 -7.54 -8.59 -11.06
CA VAL A 67 -6.97 -7.67 -10.08
C VAL A 67 -6.54 -6.39 -10.78
N ILE A 68 -6.89 -5.22 -10.22
CA ILE A 68 -6.58 -3.90 -10.77
C ILE A 68 -5.84 -2.99 -9.80
N GLY A 69 -5.59 -3.45 -8.59
CA GLY A 69 -4.85 -2.71 -7.58
C GLY A 69 -4.83 -3.44 -6.26
N GLY A 70 -4.08 -2.91 -5.33
CA GLY A 70 -3.97 -3.46 -3.98
C GLY A 70 -3.29 -2.53 -3.00
N GLY A 71 -3.27 -2.94 -1.75
CA GLY A 71 -2.61 -2.26 -0.65
C GLY A 71 -2.71 -3.06 0.64
N GLY A 72 -1.79 -2.86 1.56
CA GLY A 72 -1.79 -3.62 2.80
C GLY A 72 -1.12 -2.90 3.96
N ILE A 73 -1.14 -3.55 5.09
CA ILE A 73 -0.47 -3.10 6.32
C ILE A 73 0.29 -4.24 6.97
N ALA A 74 1.40 -3.88 7.60
CA ALA A 74 2.17 -4.77 8.47
C ALA A 74 2.89 -3.92 9.51
N HIS A 75 3.42 -4.54 10.56
CA HIS A 75 4.27 -3.84 11.52
C HIS A 75 5.45 -3.19 10.80
N LEU A 76 5.80 -1.95 11.18
CA LEU A 76 6.94 -1.24 10.59
C LEU A 76 8.24 -2.00 10.88
N ASP A 77 9.00 -2.30 9.83
CA ASP A 77 10.24 -3.06 9.94
C ASP A 77 11.32 -2.29 10.73
N ASN A 78 12.06 -3.01 11.56
CA ASN A 78 13.17 -2.48 12.36
C ASN A 78 12.77 -1.29 13.23
N PHE A 79 11.56 -1.30 13.75
CA PHE A 79 11.04 -0.29 14.65
C PHE A 79 10.45 -0.92 15.91
N ASP A 80 10.91 -0.49 17.08
CA ASP A 80 10.48 -1.02 18.38
C ASP A 80 9.34 -0.16 18.94
N GLY A 81 8.22 -0.17 18.25
CA GLY A 81 7.03 0.57 18.64
C GLY A 81 5.78 -0.04 18.01
N ASN A 82 4.62 0.35 18.49
CA ASN A 82 3.33 -0.19 18.05
C ASN A 82 2.79 0.58 16.83
N ILE A 83 3.58 0.60 15.75
CA ILE A 83 3.28 1.33 14.51
C ILE A 83 3.21 0.33 13.35
N CYS A 84 2.17 0.42 12.54
CA CYS A 84 2.13 -0.29 11.26
C CYS A 84 2.57 0.62 10.10
N GLU A 85 2.92 0.00 8.98
CA GLU A 85 3.19 0.69 7.73
C GLU A 85 2.11 0.35 6.71
N LEU A 86 1.56 1.38 6.05
CA LEU A 86 0.74 1.20 4.85
C LEU A 86 1.69 0.92 3.68
N GLN A 87 1.54 -0.24 3.06
CA GLN A 87 2.52 -0.80 2.14
C GLN A 87 1.93 -1.11 0.78
N LYS A 88 2.73 -0.95 -0.25
CA LYS A 88 2.46 -1.49 -1.60
C LYS A 88 1.06 -1.14 -2.11
N MET A 89 0.63 0.10 -1.90
CA MET A 89 -0.66 0.60 -2.39
C MET A 89 -0.51 1.17 -3.79
N TYR A 90 -0.90 0.39 -4.79
CA TYR A 90 -0.78 0.74 -6.20
C TYR A 90 -2.03 0.33 -6.97
N PHE A 91 -2.42 1.16 -7.94
CA PHE A 91 -3.62 0.96 -8.77
C PHE A 91 -3.28 1.17 -10.24
N LEU A 92 -3.80 0.28 -11.10
CA LEU A 92 -3.77 0.50 -12.53
C LEU A 92 -4.56 1.77 -12.90
N PRO A 93 -4.24 2.43 -14.04
CA PRO A 93 -4.94 3.66 -14.46
C PRO A 93 -6.46 3.51 -14.46
N GLU A 94 -6.99 2.36 -14.87
CA GLU A 94 -8.43 2.08 -14.90
C GLU A 94 -9.11 2.08 -13.53
N ALA A 95 -8.36 1.92 -12.46
CA ALA A 95 -8.86 1.94 -11.08
C ALA A 95 -8.85 3.35 -10.45
N ARG A 96 -8.19 4.31 -11.09
CA ARG A 96 -7.98 5.66 -10.53
C ARG A 96 -9.18 6.56 -10.76
N GLY A 97 -9.33 7.59 -9.93
CA GLY A 97 -10.39 8.58 -10.06
C GLY A 97 -11.79 8.07 -9.73
N LYS A 98 -11.92 6.97 -9.00
CA LYS A 98 -13.19 6.31 -8.66
C LYS A 98 -13.42 6.17 -7.16
N GLY A 99 -12.57 6.80 -6.34
CA GLY A 99 -12.64 6.71 -4.88
C GLY A 99 -12.12 5.38 -4.31
N LEU A 100 -11.53 4.52 -5.12
CA LEU A 100 -11.03 3.21 -4.69
C LEU A 100 -9.81 3.33 -3.77
N GLY A 101 -8.97 4.35 -3.98
CA GLY A 101 -7.84 4.64 -3.11
C GLY A 101 -8.29 4.97 -1.69
N THR A 102 -9.29 5.83 -1.55
CA THR A 102 -9.88 6.15 -0.25
C THR A 102 -10.46 4.91 0.43
N LYS A 103 -11.22 4.10 -0.30
CA LYS A 103 -11.79 2.85 0.24
C LYS A 103 -10.69 1.88 0.71
N MET A 104 -9.61 1.77 -0.05
CA MET A 104 -8.47 0.93 0.32
C MET A 104 -7.81 1.43 1.61
N ILE A 105 -7.55 2.73 1.72
CA ILE A 105 -6.96 3.33 2.92
C ILE A 105 -7.88 3.10 4.14
N GLU A 106 -9.16 3.38 4.00
CA GLU A 106 -10.13 3.15 5.07
C GLU A 106 -10.15 1.69 5.53
N LYS A 107 -10.12 0.76 4.60
CA LYS A 107 -10.08 -0.68 4.90
C LYS A 107 -8.81 -1.06 5.67
N CYS A 108 -7.66 -0.59 5.21
CA CYS A 108 -6.37 -0.83 5.86
C CYS A 108 -6.32 -0.21 7.26
N LEU A 109 -6.78 1.04 7.42
CA LEU A 109 -6.77 1.71 8.72
C LEU A 109 -7.75 1.08 9.72
N THR A 110 -8.92 0.64 9.26
CA THR A 110 -9.86 -0.12 10.09
C THR A 110 -9.20 -1.39 10.62
N LYS A 111 -8.52 -2.12 9.73
CA LYS A 111 -7.80 -3.34 10.11
C LYS A 111 -6.63 -3.05 11.06
N ALA A 112 -5.92 -1.95 10.84
CA ALA A 112 -4.85 -1.52 11.74
C ALA A 112 -5.36 -1.28 13.17
N LYS A 113 -6.53 -0.66 13.31
CA LYS A 113 -7.19 -0.48 14.62
C LYS A 113 -7.60 -1.81 15.25
N GLU A 114 -8.16 -2.73 14.45
CA GLU A 114 -8.50 -4.08 14.93
C GLU A 114 -7.26 -4.83 15.43
N PHE A 115 -6.11 -4.61 14.78
CA PHE A 115 -4.82 -5.16 15.21
C PHE A 115 -4.20 -4.42 16.40
N SER A 116 -4.87 -3.38 16.92
CA SER A 116 -4.42 -2.57 18.06
C SER A 116 -3.12 -1.81 17.81
N PHE A 117 -2.88 -1.36 16.57
CA PHE A 117 -1.80 -0.41 16.30
C PHE A 117 -2.18 0.99 16.77
N ASP A 118 -1.18 1.76 17.25
CA ASP A 118 -1.38 3.13 17.71
C ASP A 118 -1.30 4.16 16.58
N GLN A 119 -0.47 3.89 15.60
CA GLN A 119 -0.19 4.78 14.48
C GLN A 119 0.03 3.98 13.20
N CYS A 120 -0.18 4.64 12.05
CA CYS A 120 0.15 4.14 10.74
C CYS A 120 1.14 5.08 10.05
N TYR A 121 2.22 4.51 9.53
CA TYR A 121 3.29 5.20 8.82
C TYR A 121 3.28 4.82 7.35
N LEU A 122 3.79 5.67 6.49
CA LEU A 122 4.02 5.35 5.08
C LEU A 122 5.21 6.11 4.51
N GLU A 123 5.75 5.60 3.42
CA GLU A 123 6.80 6.22 2.63
C GLU A 123 6.34 6.40 1.19
N THR A 124 6.67 7.54 0.60
CA THR A 124 6.36 7.84 -0.80
C THR A 124 7.45 8.74 -1.39
N MET A 125 7.26 9.19 -2.62
CA MET A 125 8.22 10.02 -3.33
C MET A 125 7.62 11.37 -3.68
N PRO A 126 8.43 12.46 -3.76
CA PRO A 126 7.91 13.82 -3.97
C PRO A 126 7.11 13.98 -5.26
N TYR A 127 7.49 13.25 -6.31
CA TYR A 127 6.82 13.32 -7.61
C TYR A 127 5.55 12.48 -7.72
N MET A 128 5.16 11.78 -6.65
CA MET A 128 3.88 11.05 -6.57
C MET A 128 2.82 11.95 -5.91
N ALA A 129 2.56 13.10 -6.53
CA ALA A 129 1.70 14.15 -5.96
C ALA A 129 0.26 13.70 -5.69
N ALA A 130 -0.32 12.89 -6.60
CA ALA A 130 -1.68 12.38 -6.43
C ALA A 130 -1.80 11.44 -5.22
N ALA A 131 -0.81 10.58 -5.02
CA ALA A 131 -0.76 9.69 -3.86
C ALA A 131 -0.61 10.50 -2.56
N LYS A 132 0.30 11.45 -2.53
CA LYS A 132 0.51 12.33 -1.37
C LYS A 132 -0.77 13.09 -1.00
N ALA A 133 -1.48 13.65 -1.98
CA ALA A 133 -2.76 14.34 -1.76
C ALA A 133 -3.82 13.40 -1.17
N LEU A 134 -3.89 12.16 -1.67
CA LEU A 134 -4.79 11.13 -1.16
C LEU A 134 -4.49 10.79 0.30
N TYR A 135 -3.23 10.63 0.66
CA TYR A 135 -2.82 10.37 2.04
C TYR A 135 -3.16 11.55 2.96
N GLN A 136 -2.88 12.78 2.55
CA GLN A 136 -3.23 13.98 3.30
C GLN A 136 -4.73 14.09 3.54
N LYS A 137 -5.54 13.84 2.52
CA LYS A 137 -7.01 13.83 2.61
C LYS A 137 -7.51 12.80 3.63
N ASN A 138 -6.80 11.69 3.80
CA ASN A 138 -7.15 10.63 4.74
C ASN A 138 -6.48 10.78 6.11
N GLY A 139 -5.94 11.96 6.41
CA GLY A 139 -5.46 12.33 7.74
C GLY A 139 -3.98 12.05 8.03
N PHE A 140 -3.20 11.66 7.02
CA PHE A 140 -1.74 11.55 7.17
C PHE A 140 -1.08 12.91 7.14
N THR A 141 -0.08 13.11 7.97
CA THR A 141 0.76 14.32 8.00
C THR A 141 2.21 13.96 7.70
N GLN A 142 2.90 14.86 7.00
CA GLN A 142 4.31 14.66 6.66
C GLN A 142 5.19 14.86 7.89
N ILE A 143 6.22 14.03 8.03
CA ILE A 143 7.27 14.13 9.05
C ILE A 143 8.63 14.34 8.38
N ASP A 144 9.62 14.78 9.17
CA ASP A 144 10.90 15.28 8.65
C ASP A 144 11.96 14.18 8.47
N SER A 145 11.72 12.98 8.97
CA SER A 145 12.68 11.88 8.90
C SER A 145 11.98 10.53 8.85
N PRO A 146 12.63 9.50 8.26
CA PRO A 146 12.05 8.15 8.21
C PRO A 146 12.01 7.52 9.61
N MET A 147 11.08 6.59 9.77
CA MET A 147 10.96 5.72 10.94
C MET A 147 11.35 4.28 10.55
N GLY A 148 12.00 3.57 11.47
CA GLY A 148 12.44 2.20 11.21
C GLY A 148 13.47 2.09 10.08
N ASN A 149 13.49 0.94 9.42
CA ASN A 149 14.30 0.73 8.23
C ASN A 149 13.55 -0.21 7.27
N THR A 150 12.95 0.37 6.25
CA THR A 150 12.17 -0.35 5.24
C THR A 150 13.00 -0.78 4.04
N CYS A 151 14.28 -0.39 3.98
CA CYS A 151 15.18 -0.55 2.81
C CYS A 151 14.72 0.22 1.56
N HIS A 152 13.74 1.10 1.66
CA HIS A 152 13.26 1.93 0.56
C HIS A 152 13.93 3.31 0.57
N TYR A 153 15.25 3.33 0.47
CA TYR A 153 16.06 4.56 0.58
C TYR A 153 15.83 5.58 -0.55
N SER A 154 15.15 5.18 -1.63
CA SER A 154 14.72 6.12 -2.68
C SER A 154 13.45 6.89 -2.32
N CYS A 155 12.71 6.46 -1.30
CA CYS A 155 11.56 7.19 -0.78
C CYS A 155 12.05 8.25 0.19
N ASP A 156 11.67 9.51 -0.03
CA ASP A 156 12.11 10.65 0.76
C ASP A 156 10.96 11.53 1.26
N VAL A 157 9.74 11.05 1.16
CA VAL A 157 8.55 11.63 1.79
C VAL A 157 7.98 10.61 2.77
N TRP A 158 7.90 10.99 4.04
CA TRP A 158 7.43 10.15 5.13
C TRP A 158 6.21 10.78 5.76
N MET A 159 5.20 9.96 6.03
CA MET A 159 3.94 10.44 6.58
C MET A 159 3.47 9.52 7.70
N ILE A 160 2.70 10.09 8.64
CA ILE A 160 2.18 9.36 9.78
C ILE A 160 0.74 9.78 10.09
N LYS A 161 -0.02 8.85 10.64
CA LYS A 161 -1.36 9.09 11.14
C LYS A 161 -1.57 8.38 12.48
N LYS A 162 -2.14 9.09 13.45
CA LYS A 162 -2.66 8.49 14.68
C LYS A 162 -3.93 7.71 14.41
N LEU A 163 -4.05 6.54 14.98
CA LEU A 163 -5.22 5.67 14.83
C LEU A 163 -6.23 5.82 15.95
#